data_b3b64f82ac8db459d1dd595070151f05
#
_entry.id   b3b64f82ac8db459d1dd595070151f05
#
_cell.length_a   1.000
_cell.length_b   1.000
_cell.length_c   1.000
_cell.angle_alpha   90.00
_cell.angle_beta   90.00
_cell.angle_gamma   90.00
#
_symmetry.space_group_name_H-M   'P 1'
#
loop_
_entity.id
_entity.type
_entity.pdbx_description
1 polymer ?
#
loop_
_entity_poly.entity_id
_entity_poly.type
_entity_poly.pdbx_seq_one_letter_code
_entity_poly.pdbx_strand_id
1 'polypeptide(L)'
;MNGRPDGPIAVGIAGLGRSGWRIHVPTLEALPDAYRIAAVSDPSAERRGEAEQRLGCPAHADFQSMLADDRIELVVLATPSHLHADQASEAMRAGKHVIVEKPFAPDLASADRMLAAARETGRVLTGSQNYRYVGDFLKIREVVESGKLGRILSIRIAWHWFRRRWDWQTLKEFGGGSLNNDGSHVIDQALLFLGEAEPEVFCHMERTPLNSGDADDHVKVILRAPGAPFIDMEFSNACAYPQDMWLVMGTQGGLTGTHTQLRWRYVDPALLPARPVSREPTPDRSYNREELPWVEETSDLSREEHTASNKRLYGDLHRGLRQGAPLAVTAASIRRQIAVLERCRELSPV
;
A
#
# COMPACT_ATOMS: atom_id res chain seq x y z
N MET A 1 7.18 33.97 8.41
CA MET A 1 7.95 32.70 8.47
C MET A 1 7.85 32.21 9.92
N ASN A 2 6.85 31.39 10.20
CA ASN A 2 6.77 30.74 11.53
C ASN A 2 7.82 29.64 11.53
N GLY A 3 8.88 29.79 12.33
CA GLY A 3 9.90 28.79 12.53
C GLY A 3 9.23 27.46 12.90
N ARG A 4 9.51 26.40 12.14
CA ARG A 4 9.07 25.06 12.50
C ARG A 4 9.70 24.73 13.87
N PRO A 5 8.94 24.18 14.83
CA PRO A 5 9.50 23.87 16.13
C PRO A 5 10.63 22.86 15.98
N ASP A 6 11.78 23.15 16.57
CA ASP A 6 12.86 22.19 16.75
C ASP A 6 12.38 21.12 17.75
N GLY A 7 12.49 19.85 17.36
CA GLY A 7 12.15 18.73 18.23
C GLY A 7 11.18 17.71 17.61
N PRO A 8 10.87 16.62 18.35
CA PRO A 8 9.97 15.58 17.91
C PRO A 8 8.57 16.11 17.61
N ILE A 9 7.97 15.64 16.50
CA ILE A 9 6.60 15.96 16.13
C ILE A 9 5.64 15.39 17.18
N ALA A 10 4.80 16.25 17.74
CA ALA A 10 3.79 15.85 18.71
C ALA A 10 2.59 15.22 18.01
N VAL A 11 2.28 13.96 18.34
CA VAL A 11 1.30 13.12 17.65
C VAL A 11 0.10 12.86 18.55
N GLY A 12 -1.10 13.09 18.02
CA GLY A 12 -2.36 12.58 18.56
C GLY A 12 -2.79 11.32 17.81
N ILE A 13 -3.19 10.25 18.52
CA ILE A 13 -3.67 9.01 17.90
C ILE A 13 -5.16 8.86 18.19
N ALA A 14 -6.00 8.87 17.15
CA ALA A 14 -7.42 8.59 17.25
C ALA A 14 -7.69 7.12 16.88
N GLY A 15 -8.24 6.37 17.85
CA GLY A 15 -8.52 4.95 17.73
C GLY A 15 -7.36 4.07 18.22
N LEU A 16 -7.60 3.34 19.31
CA LEU A 16 -6.66 2.41 19.95
C LEU A 16 -7.01 0.95 19.67
N GLY A 17 -7.62 0.71 18.51
CA GLY A 17 -7.84 -0.62 17.98
C GLY A 17 -6.53 -1.29 17.51
N ARG A 18 -6.66 -2.36 16.71
CA ARG A 18 -5.48 -3.11 16.22
C ARG A 18 -4.43 -2.21 15.58
N SER A 19 -4.82 -1.30 14.66
CA SER A 19 -3.85 -0.46 13.95
C SER A 19 -3.24 0.58 14.86
N GLY A 20 -4.04 1.35 15.60
CA GLY A 20 -3.53 2.35 16.54
C GLY A 20 -2.58 1.76 17.56
N TRP A 21 -3.02 0.69 18.24
CA TRP A 21 -2.28 0.11 19.35
C TRP A 21 -1.10 -0.78 18.97
N ARG A 22 -1.24 -1.60 17.89
CA ARG A 22 -0.21 -2.60 17.52
C ARG A 22 0.68 -2.18 16.36
N ILE A 23 0.35 -1.09 15.67
CA ILE A 23 1.13 -0.61 14.54
C ILE A 23 1.69 0.79 14.83
N HIS A 24 0.80 1.79 15.02
CA HIS A 24 1.25 3.18 15.16
C HIS A 24 1.98 3.44 16.47
N VAL A 25 1.44 3.01 17.61
CA VAL A 25 2.11 3.20 18.91
C VAL A 25 3.54 2.67 18.90
N PRO A 26 3.81 1.37 18.63
CA PRO A 26 5.18 0.85 18.67
C PRO A 26 6.08 1.43 17.59
N THR A 27 5.54 1.88 16.45
CA THR A 27 6.32 2.55 15.42
C THR A 27 6.80 3.92 15.89
N LEU A 28 5.92 4.71 16.51
CA LEU A 28 6.26 6.02 17.04
C LEU A 28 7.20 5.94 18.24
N GLU A 29 6.98 4.99 19.16
CA GLU A 29 7.91 4.70 20.28
C GLU A 29 9.31 4.32 19.79
N ALA A 30 9.42 3.68 18.63
CA ALA A 30 10.70 3.31 18.04
C ALA A 30 11.39 4.45 17.25
N LEU A 31 10.82 5.66 17.24
CA LEU A 31 11.33 6.85 16.57
C LEU A 31 11.29 8.08 17.52
N PRO A 32 11.87 7.99 18.73
CA PRO A 32 11.69 9.02 19.77
C PRO A 32 12.29 10.39 19.41
N ASP A 33 13.33 10.41 18.57
CA ASP A 33 13.96 11.66 18.11
C ASP A 33 13.08 12.39 17.06
N ALA A 34 12.19 11.66 16.38
CA ALA A 34 11.33 12.20 15.32
C ALA A 34 9.90 12.48 15.81
N TYR A 35 9.40 11.68 16.75
CA TYR A 35 8.00 11.71 17.17
C TYR A 35 7.82 11.53 18.67
N ARG A 36 6.76 12.17 19.20
CA ARG A 36 6.30 12.03 20.59
C ARG A 36 4.79 11.89 20.60
N ILE A 37 4.28 10.82 21.20
CA ILE A 37 2.82 10.66 21.39
C ILE A 37 2.41 11.67 22.48
N ALA A 38 1.58 12.65 22.10
CA ALA A 38 1.15 13.75 22.96
C ALA A 38 -0.20 13.48 23.60
N ALA A 39 -1.10 12.80 22.89
CA ALA A 39 -2.41 12.40 23.39
C ALA A 39 -2.99 11.26 22.54
N VAL A 40 -3.99 10.58 23.08
CA VAL A 40 -4.74 9.53 22.36
C VAL A 40 -6.24 9.73 22.56
N SER A 41 -7.08 9.15 21.68
CA SER A 41 -8.52 9.07 21.90
C SER A 41 -9.09 7.70 21.50
N ASP A 42 -9.97 7.17 22.34
CA ASP A 42 -10.76 5.96 22.07
C ASP A 42 -12.03 5.99 22.94
N PRO A 43 -13.22 5.56 22.45
CA PRO A 43 -14.43 5.52 23.25
C PRO A 43 -14.36 4.49 24.41
N SER A 44 -13.51 3.44 24.30
CA SER A 44 -13.34 2.44 25.35
C SER A 44 -12.52 2.98 26.52
N ALA A 45 -13.13 3.03 27.71
CA ALA A 45 -12.43 3.41 28.93
C ALA A 45 -11.25 2.47 29.29
N GLU A 46 -11.39 1.19 29.00
CA GLU A 46 -10.33 0.19 29.21
C GLU A 46 -9.11 0.52 28.37
N ARG A 47 -9.27 0.77 27.06
CA ARG A 47 -8.16 1.12 26.15
C ARG A 47 -7.51 2.44 26.52
N ARG A 48 -8.30 3.42 26.99
CA ARG A 48 -7.74 4.67 27.50
C ARG A 48 -6.88 4.45 28.72
N GLY A 49 -7.35 3.66 29.70
CA GLY A 49 -6.57 3.32 30.89
C GLY A 49 -5.25 2.60 30.57
N GLU A 50 -5.27 1.66 29.63
CA GLU A 50 -4.03 1.02 29.13
C GLU A 50 -3.07 2.04 28.49
N ALA A 51 -3.60 2.99 27.73
CA ALA A 51 -2.79 4.01 27.06
C ALA A 51 -2.19 4.98 28.08
N GLU A 52 -2.95 5.46 29.03
CA GLU A 52 -2.44 6.35 30.12
C GLU A 52 -1.32 5.67 30.90
N GLN A 53 -1.51 4.39 31.25
CA GLN A 53 -0.51 3.63 31.99
C GLN A 53 0.78 3.38 31.19
N ARG A 54 0.65 3.05 29.88
CA ARG A 54 1.82 2.72 29.05
C ARG A 54 2.52 3.95 28.51
N LEU A 55 1.76 4.93 28.00
CA LEU A 55 2.29 6.06 27.24
C LEU A 55 2.51 7.31 28.10
N GLY A 56 1.88 7.38 29.27
CA GLY A 56 1.97 8.55 30.16
C GLY A 56 1.41 9.84 29.54
N CYS A 57 0.50 9.73 28.58
CA CYS A 57 -0.12 10.88 27.90
C CYS A 57 -1.63 10.94 28.18
N PRO A 58 -2.27 12.11 28.04
CA PRO A 58 -3.73 12.25 28.15
C PRO A 58 -4.46 11.30 27.19
N ALA A 59 -5.53 10.65 27.68
CA ALA A 59 -6.40 9.79 26.90
C ALA A 59 -7.84 10.31 26.92
N HIS A 60 -8.33 10.74 25.78
CA HIS A 60 -9.64 11.38 25.61
C HIS A 60 -10.71 10.37 25.21
N ALA A 61 -11.96 10.59 25.65
CA ALA A 61 -13.08 9.72 25.28
C ALA A 61 -13.55 9.92 23.84
N ASP A 62 -13.31 11.10 23.29
CA ASP A 62 -13.73 11.48 21.94
C ASP A 62 -12.61 12.19 21.18
N PHE A 63 -12.79 12.25 19.87
CA PHE A 63 -11.82 12.84 18.94
C PHE A 63 -11.67 14.35 19.13
N GLN A 64 -12.77 15.06 19.36
CA GLN A 64 -12.80 16.53 19.47
C GLN A 64 -12.03 17.00 20.70
N SER A 65 -12.17 16.31 21.83
CA SER A 65 -11.43 16.61 23.06
C SER A 65 -9.92 16.42 22.86
N MET A 66 -9.48 15.39 22.11
CA MET A 66 -8.07 15.22 21.77
C MET A 66 -7.61 16.32 20.79
N LEU A 67 -8.42 16.66 19.80
CA LEU A 67 -8.09 17.64 18.76
C LEU A 67 -7.89 19.06 19.33
N ALA A 68 -8.54 19.37 20.44
CA ALA A 68 -8.41 20.65 21.15
C ALA A 68 -7.03 20.84 21.80
N ASP A 69 -6.17 19.84 21.86
CA ASP A 69 -4.80 19.97 22.35
C ASP A 69 -3.92 20.68 21.32
N ASP A 70 -3.59 21.94 21.58
CA ASP A 70 -2.77 22.77 20.69
C ASP A 70 -1.34 22.25 20.50
N ARG A 71 -0.85 21.39 21.39
CA ARG A 71 0.47 20.78 21.26
C ARG A 71 0.56 19.78 20.12
N ILE A 72 -0.57 19.17 19.71
CA ILE A 72 -0.60 18.18 18.62
C ILE A 72 -0.31 18.88 17.28
N GLU A 73 0.68 18.35 16.57
CA GLU A 73 1.04 18.78 15.21
C GLU A 73 0.53 17.80 14.13
N LEU A 74 0.52 16.51 14.45
CA LEU A 74 0.13 15.44 13.56
C LEU A 74 -0.95 14.57 14.21
N VAL A 75 -2.02 14.27 13.48
CA VAL A 75 -3.05 13.33 13.89
C VAL A 75 -2.91 12.04 13.08
N VAL A 76 -2.88 10.91 13.79
CA VAL A 76 -3.01 9.58 13.22
C VAL A 76 -4.46 9.15 13.35
N LEU A 77 -5.14 8.91 12.23
CA LEU A 77 -6.49 8.38 12.20
C LEU A 77 -6.45 6.87 12.01
N ALA A 78 -6.71 6.13 13.10
CA ALA A 78 -6.83 4.67 13.13
C ALA A 78 -8.24 4.25 13.61
N THR A 79 -9.21 5.11 13.37
CA THR A 79 -10.65 4.91 13.61
C THR A 79 -11.29 4.06 12.51
N PRO A 80 -12.58 3.68 12.62
CA PRO A 80 -13.30 3.07 11.50
C PRO A 80 -13.32 3.95 10.25
N SER A 81 -13.15 3.33 9.08
CA SER A 81 -12.91 4.05 7.81
C SER A 81 -14.00 5.03 7.38
N HIS A 82 -15.26 4.78 7.78
CA HIS A 82 -16.38 5.70 7.52
C HIS A 82 -16.23 7.05 8.22
N LEU A 83 -15.42 7.15 9.28
CA LEU A 83 -15.14 8.39 10.01
C LEU A 83 -13.95 9.17 9.44
N HIS A 84 -13.12 8.55 8.62
CA HIS A 84 -11.84 9.13 8.19
C HIS A 84 -12.00 10.48 7.50
N ALA A 85 -12.97 10.61 6.58
CA ALA A 85 -13.11 11.82 5.78
C ALA A 85 -13.48 13.05 6.62
N ASP A 86 -14.40 12.88 7.55
CA ASP A 86 -14.86 13.96 8.41
C ASP A 86 -13.79 14.32 9.44
N GLN A 87 -13.20 13.32 10.11
CA GLN A 87 -12.15 13.52 11.09
C GLN A 87 -10.86 14.13 10.48
N ALA A 88 -10.46 13.68 9.27
CA ALA A 88 -9.30 14.26 8.59
C ALA A 88 -9.55 15.73 8.23
N SER A 89 -10.72 16.05 7.69
CA SER A 89 -11.08 17.42 7.33
C SER A 89 -11.15 18.32 8.56
N GLU A 90 -11.70 17.84 9.65
CA GLU A 90 -11.78 18.55 10.94
C GLU A 90 -10.37 18.79 11.51
N ALA A 91 -9.52 17.77 11.56
CA ALA A 91 -8.14 17.89 12.04
C ALA A 91 -7.33 18.91 11.23
N MET A 92 -7.45 18.89 9.90
CA MET A 92 -6.75 19.85 9.05
C MET A 92 -7.24 21.29 9.25
N ARG A 93 -8.55 21.51 9.42
CA ARG A 93 -9.12 22.82 9.75
C ARG A 93 -8.70 23.30 11.15
N ALA A 94 -8.46 22.38 12.09
CA ALA A 94 -7.85 22.67 13.39
C ALA A 94 -6.32 22.88 13.31
N GLY A 95 -5.75 22.95 12.09
CA GLY A 95 -4.34 23.26 11.88
C GLY A 95 -3.39 22.07 12.02
N LYS A 96 -3.89 20.83 12.10
CA LYS A 96 -3.07 19.63 12.27
C LYS A 96 -2.75 18.98 10.92
N HIS A 97 -1.58 18.36 10.78
CA HIS A 97 -1.28 17.42 9.71
C HIS A 97 -1.97 16.09 9.98
N VAL A 98 -2.21 15.29 8.94
CA VAL A 98 -2.97 14.04 9.11
C VAL A 98 -2.34 12.89 8.34
N ILE A 99 -2.20 11.74 9.01
CA ILE A 99 -1.98 10.43 8.39
C ILE A 99 -3.19 9.54 8.70
N VAL A 100 -3.72 8.87 7.67
CA VAL A 100 -4.96 8.10 7.74
C VAL A 100 -4.68 6.63 7.48
N GLU A 101 -5.22 5.75 8.32
CA GLU A 101 -5.17 4.31 8.10
C GLU A 101 -5.95 3.87 6.87
N LYS A 102 -5.60 2.69 6.37
CA LYS A 102 -6.31 2.07 5.25
C LYS A 102 -7.60 1.34 5.75
N PRO A 103 -8.67 1.33 4.97
CA PRO A 103 -8.91 2.13 3.76
C PRO A 103 -8.91 3.62 4.07
N PHE A 104 -8.22 4.40 3.25
CA PHE A 104 -8.07 5.85 3.46
C PHE A 104 -9.42 6.59 3.48
N ALA A 105 -10.32 6.20 2.58
CA ALA A 105 -11.68 6.70 2.50
C ALA A 105 -12.59 5.58 1.96
N PRO A 106 -13.90 5.60 2.26
CA PRO A 106 -14.84 4.59 1.77
C PRO A 106 -15.09 4.69 0.26
N ASP A 107 -15.03 5.89 -0.30
CA ASP A 107 -15.33 6.21 -1.69
C ASP A 107 -14.52 7.40 -2.20
N LEU A 108 -14.58 7.63 -3.51
CA LEU A 108 -13.85 8.70 -4.18
C LEU A 108 -14.32 10.10 -3.75
N ALA A 109 -15.61 10.28 -3.54
CA ALA A 109 -16.18 11.56 -3.09
C ALA A 109 -15.65 11.95 -1.71
N SER A 110 -15.54 11.00 -0.81
CA SER A 110 -14.93 11.18 0.52
C SER A 110 -13.45 11.53 0.43
N ALA A 111 -12.69 10.85 -0.42
CA ALA A 111 -11.30 11.19 -0.69
C ALA A 111 -11.16 12.61 -1.25
N ASP A 112 -12.03 13.01 -2.18
CA ASP A 112 -12.02 14.35 -2.78
C ASP A 112 -12.29 15.46 -1.73
N ARG A 113 -13.21 15.22 -0.78
CA ARG A 113 -13.44 16.15 0.35
C ARG A 113 -12.18 16.30 1.22
N MET A 114 -11.48 15.20 1.51
CA MET A 114 -10.24 15.25 2.29
C MET A 114 -9.13 16.02 1.55
N LEU A 115 -8.98 15.79 0.24
CA LEU A 115 -8.02 16.52 -0.59
C LEU A 115 -8.37 18.02 -0.68
N ALA A 116 -9.64 18.36 -0.76
CA ALA A 116 -10.09 19.75 -0.76
C ALA A 116 -9.71 20.44 0.56
N ALA A 117 -9.98 19.81 1.71
CA ALA A 117 -9.61 20.33 3.02
C ALA A 117 -8.08 20.48 3.17
N ALA A 118 -7.29 19.55 2.64
CA ALA A 118 -5.83 19.66 2.63
C ALA A 118 -5.33 20.88 1.84
N ARG A 119 -5.93 21.12 0.66
CA ARG A 119 -5.61 22.31 -0.16
C ARG A 119 -6.05 23.62 0.52
N GLU A 120 -7.25 23.65 1.09
CA GLU A 120 -7.81 24.80 1.80
C GLU A 120 -6.93 25.24 2.97
N THR A 121 -6.46 24.27 3.75
CA THR A 121 -5.73 24.52 5.00
C THR A 121 -4.21 24.55 4.84
N GLY A 122 -3.67 24.11 3.71
CA GLY A 122 -2.24 23.94 3.50
C GLY A 122 -1.61 22.87 4.41
N ARG A 123 -2.42 21.96 4.98
CA ARG A 123 -1.93 20.87 5.83
C ARG A 123 -1.57 19.65 5.01
N VAL A 124 -0.58 18.91 5.49
CA VAL A 124 -0.18 17.63 4.89
C VAL A 124 -1.25 16.60 5.22
N LEU A 125 -1.72 15.93 4.18
CA LEU A 125 -2.59 14.76 4.24
C LEU A 125 -1.89 13.60 3.54
N THR A 126 -1.73 12.48 4.25
CA THR A 126 -1.14 11.26 3.71
C THR A 126 -1.86 10.02 4.23
N GLY A 127 -1.56 8.84 3.69
CA GLY A 127 -2.13 7.57 4.14
C GLY A 127 -1.08 6.57 4.59
N SER A 128 -1.52 5.58 5.34
CA SER A 128 -0.69 4.50 5.88
C SER A 128 -0.44 3.42 4.82
N GLN A 129 0.17 3.81 3.66
CA GLN A 129 0.55 2.88 2.59
C GLN A 129 1.97 2.34 2.80
N ASN A 130 2.15 1.65 3.92
CA ASN A 130 3.43 1.12 4.35
C ASN A 130 4.00 0.04 3.42
N TYR A 131 3.17 -0.63 2.60
CA TYR A 131 3.63 -1.63 1.62
C TYR A 131 4.45 -1.03 0.47
N ARG A 132 4.46 0.29 0.27
CA ARG A 132 5.45 0.95 -0.61
C ARG A 132 6.89 0.82 -0.11
N TYR A 133 7.07 0.48 1.17
CA TYR A 133 8.36 0.44 1.87
C TYR A 133 8.77 -0.96 2.31
N VAL A 134 8.05 -2.02 1.90
CA VAL A 134 8.45 -3.41 2.18
C VAL A 134 9.63 -3.81 1.29
N GLY A 135 10.51 -4.67 1.81
CA GLY A 135 11.79 -4.98 1.19
C GLY A 135 11.70 -5.60 -0.20
N ASP A 136 10.74 -6.51 -0.41
CA ASP A 136 10.52 -7.14 -1.70
C ASP A 136 10.09 -6.12 -2.77
N PHE A 137 9.12 -5.25 -2.46
CA PHE A 137 8.69 -4.22 -3.38
C PHE A 137 9.79 -3.22 -3.73
N LEU A 138 10.58 -2.78 -2.74
CA LEU A 138 11.72 -1.89 -2.98
C LEU A 138 12.76 -2.56 -3.88
N LYS A 139 13.07 -3.84 -3.65
CA LYS A 139 14.02 -4.59 -4.49
C LYS A 139 13.49 -4.81 -5.90
N ILE A 140 12.19 -5.13 -6.06
CA ILE A 140 11.57 -5.28 -7.39
C ILE A 140 11.66 -3.97 -8.17
N ARG A 141 11.36 -2.83 -7.53
CA ARG A 141 11.50 -1.53 -8.16
C ARG A 141 12.94 -1.26 -8.59
N GLU A 142 13.91 -1.53 -7.72
CA GLU A 142 15.34 -1.41 -8.04
C GLU A 142 15.72 -2.23 -9.30
N VAL A 143 15.29 -3.49 -9.37
CA VAL A 143 15.56 -4.35 -10.52
C VAL A 143 14.88 -3.85 -11.79
N VAL A 144 13.63 -3.41 -11.71
CA VAL A 144 12.88 -2.85 -12.84
C VAL A 144 13.53 -1.53 -13.32
N GLU A 145 13.86 -0.63 -12.40
CA GLU A 145 14.48 0.67 -12.68
C GLU A 145 15.92 0.53 -13.18
N SER A 146 16.61 -0.58 -12.89
CA SER A 146 17.96 -0.85 -13.43
C SER A 146 18.00 -1.06 -14.95
N GLY A 147 16.85 -1.33 -15.57
CA GLY A 147 16.75 -1.62 -17.01
C GLY A 147 17.22 -3.01 -17.43
N LYS A 148 17.77 -3.84 -16.52
CA LYS A 148 18.28 -5.19 -16.81
C LYS A 148 17.25 -6.10 -17.48
N LEU A 149 15.97 -5.95 -17.12
CA LEU A 149 14.88 -6.74 -17.68
C LEU A 149 14.40 -6.22 -19.06
N GLY A 150 14.94 -5.10 -19.52
CA GLY A 150 14.45 -4.39 -20.70
C GLY A 150 13.10 -3.69 -20.43
N ARG A 151 12.31 -3.46 -21.47
CA ARG A 151 10.97 -2.91 -21.32
C ARG A 151 10.07 -3.95 -20.64
N ILE A 152 9.43 -3.55 -19.55
CA ILE A 152 8.52 -4.44 -18.83
C ILE A 152 7.24 -4.64 -19.66
N LEU A 153 6.89 -5.89 -19.87
CA LEU A 153 5.71 -6.32 -20.63
C LEU A 153 4.51 -6.50 -19.71
N SER A 154 4.72 -7.24 -18.62
CA SER A 154 3.67 -7.48 -17.64
C SER A 154 4.24 -7.71 -16.25
N ILE A 155 3.39 -7.41 -15.24
CA ILE A 155 3.64 -7.71 -13.83
C ILE A 155 2.42 -8.46 -13.30
N ARG A 156 2.67 -9.65 -12.76
CA ARG A 156 1.65 -10.41 -12.06
C ARG A 156 1.92 -10.37 -10.57
N ILE A 157 0.86 -10.16 -9.77
CA ILE A 157 0.93 -10.13 -8.31
C ILE A 157 -0.15 -11.07 -7.78
N ALA A 158 0.27 -12.11 -7.04
CA ALA A 158 -0.59 -13.16 -6.52
C ALA A 158 -0.52 -13.20 -4.99
N TRP A 159 -1.59 -12.79 -4.32
CA TRP A 159 -1.74 -12.92 -2.87
C TRP A 159 -2.69 -14.07 -2.58
N HIS A 160 -2.12 -15.24 -2.37
CA HIS A 160 -2.82 -16.50 -2.30
C HIS A 160 -2.74 -17.11 -0.91
N TRP A 161 -3.91 -17.44 -0.38
CA TRP A 161 -4.07 -18.25 0.83
C TRP A 161 -5.20 -19.26 0.65
N PHE A 162 -5.21 -20.27 1.52
CA PHE A 162 -6.36 -21.12 1.72
C PHE A 162 -6.74 -21.01 3.19
N ARG A 163 -7.71 -20.14 3.50
CA ARG A 163 -8.07 -19.80 4.89
C ARG A 163 -9.55 -19.53 5.04
N ARG A 164 -10.05 -19.83 6.22
CA ARG A 164 -11.42 -19.52 6.64
C ARG A 164 -11.41 -18.33 7.59
N ARG A 165 -12.32 -17.37 7.37
CA ARG A 165 -12.46 -16.17 8.22
C ARG A 165 -13.92 -15.95 8.64
N TRP A 166 -14.11 -15.37 9.84
CA TRP A 166 -15.42 -15.04 10.41
C TRP A 166 -15.36 -13.78 11.29
N ASP A 167 -14.38 -12.91 11.08
CA ASP A 167 -14.24 -11.64 11.77
C ASP A 167 -14.93 -10.50 11.01
N TRP A 168 -15.01 -9.33 11.63
CA TRP A 168 -15.68 -8.15 11.08
C TRP A 168 -15.16 -7.71 9.71
N GLN A 169 -13.92 -8.02 9.35
CA GLN A 169 -13.36 -7.72 8.04
C GLN A 169 -13.92 -8.63 6.92
N THR A 170 -14.81 -9.54 7.22
CA THR A 170 -15.57 -10.31 6.22
C THR A 170 -16.94 -9.72 5.93
N LEU A 171 -17.27 -8.56 6.54
CA LEU A 171 -18.55 -7.88 6.40
C LEU A 171 -18.42 -6.59 5.59
N LYS A 172 -19.28 -6.42 4.58
CA LYS A 172 -19.32 -5.23 3.70
C LYS A 172 -19.61 -3.95 4.47
N GLU A 173 -20.50 -4.01 5.46
CA GLU A 173 -20.87 -2.86 6.27
C GLU A 173 -19.67 -2.21 6.98
N PHE A 174 -18.62 -2.98 7.25
CA PHE A 174 -17.35 -2.48 7.82
C PHE A 174 -16.25 -2.26 6.78
N GLY A 175 -16.59 -2.27 5.49
CA GLY A 175 -15.60 -2.15 4.43
C GLY A 175 -14.67 -3.36 4.34
N GLY A 176 -15.16 -4.56 4.69
CA GLY A 176 -14.44 -5.82 4.59
C GLY A 176 -14.22 -6.28 3.15
N GLY A 177 -13.64 -7.48 3.01
CA GLY A 177 -13.34 -8.12 1.74
C GLY A 177 -11.88 -8.05 1.35
N SER A 178 -11.44 -8.99 0.50
CA SER A 178 -10.06 -9.07 0.02
C SER A 178 -9.68 -7.89 -0.86
N LEU A 179 -10.62 -7.31 -1.62
CA LEU A 179 -10.37 -6.10 -2.39
C LEU A 179 -9.92 -4.95 -1.49
N ASN A 180 -10.62 -4.71 -0.39
CA ASN A 180 -10.30 -3.62 0.54
C ASN A 180 -9.12 -3.95 1.45
N ASN A 181 -8.99 -5.20 1.91
CA ASN A 181 -7.97 -5.60 2.87
C ASN A 181 -6.59 -5.81 2.23
N ASP A 182 -6.56 -6.58 1.16
CA ASP A 182 -5.34 -6.99 0.45
C ASP A 182 -5.11 -6.11 -0.78
N GLY A 183 -6.16 -5.91 -1.59
CA GLY A 183 -6.12 -5.12 -2.82
C GLY A 183 -5.73 -3.66 -2.59
N SER A 184 -6.09 -3.06 -1.45
CA SER A 184 -5.66 -1.70 -1.12
C SER A 184 -4.14 -1.53 -1.06
N HIS A 185 -3.37 -2.56 -0.73
CA HIS A 185 -1.91 -2.52 -0.77
C HIS A 185 -1.36 -2.82 -2.16
N VAL A 186 -1.87 -3.87 -2.78
CA VAL A 186 -1.34 -4.39 -4.05
C VAL A 186 -1.67 -3.48 -5.23
N ILE A 187 -2.90 -2.92 -5.28
CA ILE A 187 -3.29 -1.94 -6.30
C ILE A 187 -2.45 -0.67 -6.17
N ASP A 188 -2.16 -0.23 -4.94
CA ASP A 188 -1.29 0.91 -4.70
C ASP A 188 0.12 0.68 -5.26
N GLN A 189 0.71 -0.48 -4.99
CA GLN A 189 2.01 -0.88 -5.55
C GLN A 189 1.98 -0.99 -7.09
N ALA A 190 0.91 -1.58 -7.63
CA ALA A 190 0.72 -1.75 -9.07
C ALA A 190 0.66 -0.41 -9.81
N LEU A 191 -0.06 0.57 -9.26
CA LEU A 191 -0.19 1.90 -9.83
C LEU A 191 1.15 2.65 -9.94
N LEU A 192 2.12 2.34 -9.08
CA LEU A 192 3.47 2.93 -9.17
C LEU A 192 4.23 2.45 -10.43
N PHE A 193 3.94 1.25 -10.93
CA PHE A 193 4.52 0.76 -12.19
C PHE A 193 3.83 1.32 -13.44
N LEU A 194 2.62 1.84 -13.31
CA LEU A 194 1.92 2.49 -14.41
C LEU A 194 2.32 3.97 -14.59
N GLY A 195 3.10 4.54 -13.65
CA GLY A 195 3.41 5.96 -13.65
C GLY A 195 2.14 6.81 -13.55
N GLU A 196 2.00 7.85 -14.36
CA GLU A 196 0.83 8.75 -14.36
C GLU A 196 -0.32 8.26 -15.28
N ALA A 197 -0.14 7.14 -15.99
CA ALA A 197 -1.14 6.66 -16.94
C ALA A 197 -2.39 6.15 -16.23
N GLU A 198 -3.55 6.63 -16.63
CA GLU A 198 -4.84 6.17 -16.10
C GLU A 198 -5.19 4.78 -16.68
N PRO A 199 -5.44 3.78 -15.82
CA PRO A 199 -5.70 2.43 -16.29
C PRO A 199 -7.15 2.19 -16.71
N GLU A 200 -7.32 1.40 -17.76
CA GLU A 200 -8.53 0.60 -17.93
C GLU A 200 -8.52 -0.50 -16.86
N VAL A 201 -9.66 -0.72 -16.22
CA VAL A 201 -9.82 -1.68 -15.13
C VAL A 201 -10.74 -2.80 -15.57
N PHE A 202 -10.29 -4.04 -15.44
CA PHE A 202 -11.14 -5.22 -15.38
C PHE A 202 -11.15 -5.75 -13.95
N CYS A 203 -12.30 -6.17 -13.47
CA CYS A 203 -12.43 -6.78 -12.14
C CYS A 203 -13.44 -7.92 -12.17
N HIS A 204 -13.10 -8.99 -11.45
CA HIS A 204 -14.01 -10.08 -11.12
C HIS A 204 -13.86 -10.41 -9.65
N MET A 205 -14.96 -10.41 -8.91
CA MET A 205 -14.99 -10.71 -7.49
C MET A 205 -15.98 -11.80 -7.20
N GLU A 206 -15.63 -12.65 -6.25
CA GLU A 206 -16.52 -13.70 -5.73
C GLU A 206 -16.43 -13.78 -4.20
N ARG A 207 -17.48 -14.34 -3.63
CA ARG A 207 -17.52 -14.82 -2.25
C ARG A 207 -17.55 -16.34 -2.23
N THR A 208 -16.56 -16.94 -1.56
CA THR A 208 -16.52 -18.39 -1.41
C THR A 208 -17.21 -18.86 -0.12
N PRO A 209 -17.62 -20.13 -0.03
CA PRO A 209 -18.20 -20.67 1.22
C PRO A 209 -17.23 -20.74 2.41
N LEU A 210 -15.94 -20.48 2.20
CA LEU A 210 -14.93 -20.52 3.25
C LEU A 210 -15.08 -19.36 4.25
N ASN A 211 -15.60 -18.21 3.82
CA ASN A 211 -15.83 -17.06 4.67
C ASN A 211 -17.29 -16.98 5.14
N SER A 212 -17.48 -16.60 6.40
CA SER A 212 -18.83 -16.51 6.98
C SER A 212 -19.52 -15.18 6.73
N GLY A 213 -18.76 -14.16 6.25
CA GLY A 213 -19.33 -12.84 5.94
C GLY A 213 -19.94 -12.75 4.54
N ASP A 214 -20.32 -11.54 4.15
CA ASP A 214 -20.95 -11.22 2.86
C ASP A 214 -20.02 -10.49 1.88
N ALA A 215 -18.77 -10.18 2.29
CA ALA A 215 -17.78 -9.54 1.46
C ALA A 215 -17.01 -10.54 0.58
N ASP A 216 -16.36 -10.03 -0.46
CA ASP A 216 -15.50 -10.78 -1.38
C ASP A 216 -14.30 -11.42 -0.67
N ASP A 217 -13.88 -12.59 -1.18
CA ASP A 217 -12.69 -13.29 -0.70
C ASP A 217 -11.88 -13.95 -1.82
N HIS A 218 -12.34 -13.78 -3.06
CA HIS A 218 -11.60 -14.06 -4.29
C HIS A 218 -11.78 -12.88 -5.24
N VAL A 219 -10.66 -12.27 -5.66
CA VAL A 219 -10.65 -11.05 -6.45
C VAL A 219 -9.58 -11.15 -7.54
N LYS A 220 -9.98 -10.90 -8.78
CA LYS A 220 -9.11 -10.72 -9.94
C LYS A 220 -9.20 -9.30 -10.44
N VAL A 221 -8.07 -8.60 -10.53
CA VAL A 221 -8.00 -7.24 -11.09
C VAL A 221 -6.94 -7.18 -12.18
N ILE A 222 -7.31 -6.62 -13.32
CA ILE A 222 -6.38 -6.35 -14.42
C ILE A 222 -6.37 -4.85 -14.68
N LEU A 223 -5.16 -4.29 -14.78
CA LEU A 223 -4.96 -2.90 -15.16
C LEU A 223 -4.20 -2.83 -16.49
N ARG A 224 -4.70 -2.04 -17.41
CA ARG A 224 -4.08 -1.79 -18.71
C ARG A 224 -4.03 -0.30 -18.99
N ALA A 225 -2.85 0.19 -19.38
CA ALA A 225 -2.71 1.56 -19.84
C ALA A 225 -1.73 1.64 -21.02
N PRO A 226 -1.92 2.56 -21.98
CA PRO A 226 -1.01 2.72 -23.11
C PRO A 226 0.41 3.03 -22.65
N GLY A 227 1.40 2.31 -23.20
CA GLY A 227 2.80 2.52 -22.89
C GLY A 227 3.29 1.99 -21.54
N ALA A 228 2.39 1.49 -20.70
CA ALA A 228 2.69 0.91 -19.40
C ALA A 228 2.67 -0.63 -19.43
N PRO A 229 3.25 -1.30 -18.42
CA PRO A 229 3.11 -2.75 -18.26
C PRO A 229 1.66 -3.18 -18.11
N PHE A 230 1.33 -4.37 -18.61
CA PHE A 230 0.07 -5.03 -18.28
C PHE A 230 0.15 -5.57 -16.84
N ILE A 231 -0.78 -5.18 -15.98
CA ILE A 231 -0.79 -5.62 -14.58
C ILE A 231 -1.92 -6.64 -14.37
N ASP A 232 -1.56 -7.79 -13.81
CA ASP A 232 -2.46 -8.89 -13.47
C ASP A 232 -2.36 -9.20 -11.98
N MET A 233 -3.42 -8.94 -11.22
CA MET A 233 -3.45 -9.12 -9.76
C MET A 233 -4.52 -10.12 -9.37
N GLU A 234 -4.21 -10.96 -8.39
CA GLU A 234 -5.16 -11.93 -7.82
C GLU A 234 -4.99 -12.00 -6.30
N PHE A 235 -6.09 -11.80 -5.58
CA PHE A 235 -6.17 -11.93 -4.13
C PHE A 235 -7.19 -13.02 -3.79
N SER A 236 -6.76 -14.11 -3.18
CA SER A 236 -7.68 -15.23 -2.95
C SER A 236 -7.44 -15.90 -1.60
N ASN A 237 -8.53 -16.11 -0.87
CA ASN A 237 -8.56 -16.96 0.31
C ASN A 237 -8.89 -18.42 -0.01
N ALA A 238 -9.05 -18.76 -1.29
CA ALA A 238 -9.44 -20.09 -1.77
C ALA A 238 -8.39 -20.77 -2.68
N CYS A 239 -7.12 -20.31 -2.63
CA CYS A 239 -6.04 -20.90 -3.40
C CYS A 239 -5.23 -21.88 -2.56
N ALA A 240 -5.46 -23.19 -2.74
CA ALA A 240 -4.77 -24.24 -2.00
C ALA A 240 -3.31 -24.45 -2.45
N TYR A 241 -2.96 -24.04 -3.66
CA TYR A 241 -1.61 -24.13 -4.23
C TYR A 241 -1.13 -22.73 -4.62
N PRO A 242 -0.63 -21.94 -3.66
CA PRO A 242 -0.22 -20.58 -3.91
C PRO A 242 0.95 -20.52 -4.91
N GLN A 243 0.93 -19.52 -5.77
CA GLN A 243 2.02 -19.20 -6.69
C GLN A 243 3.02 -18.25 -6.00
N ASP A 244 4.20 -18.09 -6.61
CA ASP A 244 5.09 -16.98 -6.24
C ASP A 244 4.30 -15.67 -6.31
N MET A 245 4.50 -14.82 -5.31
CA MET A 245 3.75 -13.58 -5.21
C MET A 245 4.01 -12.65 -6.40
N TRP A 246 5.23 -12.61 -6.88
CA TRP A 246 5.67 -11.73 -7.95
C TRP A 246 6.12 -12.49 -9.18
N LEU A 247 5.67 -12.05 -10.34
CA LEU A 247 6.22 -12.43 -11.64
C LEU A 247 6.28 -11.18 -12.52
N VAL A 248 7.50 -10.76 -12.87
CA VAL A 248 7.74 -9.64 -13.78
C VAL A 248 8.32 -10.18 -15.07
N MET A 249 7.72 -9.85 -16.19
CA MET A 249 8.19 -10.22 -17.52
C MET A 249 8.66 -8.98 -18.28
N GLY A 250 9.90 -9.00 -18.71
CA GLY A 250 10.50 -7.95 -19.55
C GLY A 250 10.99 -8.51 -20.88
N THR A 251 11.39 -7.62 -21.79
CA THR A 251 11.85 -8.00 -23.14
C THR A 251 13.23 -8.63 -23.16
N GLN A 252 13.99 -8.52 -22.06
CA GLN A 252 15.36 -9.03 -21.94
C GLN A 252 15.53 -9.99 -20.77
N GLY A 253 14.50 -10.16 -19.94
CA GLY A 253 14.56 -11.04 -18.78
C GLY A 253 13.27 -11.03 -17.96
N GLY A 254 13.33 -11.63 -16.78
CA GLY A 254 12.20 -11.68 -15.87
C GLY A 254 12.63 -11.85 -14.42
N LEU A 255 11.70 -11.57 -13.51
CA LEU A 255 11.87 -11.71 -12.07
C LEU A 255 10.71 -12.50 -11.51
N THR A 256 10.96 -13.39 -10.54
CA THR A 256 9.92 -14.05 -9.75
C THR A 256 10.36 -14.17 -8.30
N GLY A 257 9.40 -14.35 -7.41
CA GLY A 257 9.67 -14.67 -6.01
C GLY A 257 8.57 -14.29 -5.04
N THR A 258 8.95 -14.31 -3.78
CA THR A 258 8.08 -14.11 -2.61
C THR A 258 8.52 -12.87 -1.82
N HIS A 259 7.90 -12.64 -0.66
CA HIS A 259 8.35 -11.60 0.29
C HIS A 259 9.76 -11.82 0.86
N THR A 260 10.27 -13.05 0.80
CA THR A 260 11.55 -13.40 1.44
C THR A 260 12.65 -13.77 0.47
N GLN A 261 12.30 -14.04 -0.76
CA GLN A 261 13.28 -14.40 -1.78
C GLN A 261 12.83 -13.93 -3.15
N LEU A 262 13.72 -13.25 -3.87
CA LEU A 262 13.54 -12.84 -5.24
C LEU A 262 14.69 -13.43 -6.08
N ARG A 263 14.36 -13.82 -7.30
CA ARG A 263 15.33 -14.26 -8.32
C ARG A 263 14.95 -13.65 -9.65
N TRP A 264 15.97 -13.22 -10.39
CA TRP A 264 15.77 -12.67 -11.72
C TRP A 264 16.91 -13.10 -12.63
N ARG A 265 16.61 -13.18 -13.90
CA ARG A 265 17.57 -13.45 -14.93
C ARG A 265 17.32 -12.62 -16.17
N TYR A 266 18.36 -12.30 -16.87
CA TYR A 266 18.30 -11.49 -18.07
C TYR A 266 19.43 -11.86 -19.04
N VAL A 267 19.27 -11.44 -20.30
CA VAL A 267 20.29 -11.53 -21.34
C VAL A 267 20.66 -10.12 -21.81
N ASP A 268 21.92 -9.90 -22.11
CA ASP A 268 22.34 -8.69 -22.82
C ASP A 268 22.12 -8.90 -24.32
N PRO A 269 21.21 -8.17 -24.98
CA PRO A 269 20.97 -8.31 -26.42
C PRO A 269 22.21 -8.05 -27.30
N ALA A 270 23.16 -7.25 -26.80
CA ALA A 270 24.41 -6.97 -27.52
C ALA A 270 25.30 -8.21 -27.66
N LEU A 271 25.13 -9.20 -26.79
CA LEU A 271 25.85 -10.48 -26.85
C LEU A 271 25.19 -11.51 -27.76
N LEU A 272 24.00 -11.23 -28.26
CA LEU A 272 23.26 -12.16 -29.12
C LEU A 272 23.63 -11.94 -30.59
N PRO A 273 23.98 -13.02 -31.33
CA PRO A 273 24.25 -12.91 -32.76
C PRO A 273 22.98 -12.53 -33.53
N ALA A 274 23.13 -11.69 -34.55
CA ALA A 274 22.03 -11.38 -35.45
C ALA A 274 21.54 -12.66 -36.13
N ARG A 275 20.20 -12.89 -36.06
CA ARG A 275 19.57 -14.04 -36.69
C ARG A 275 18.51 -13.56 -37.69
N PRO A 276 18.78 -13.71 -39.02
CA PRO A 276 17.72 -13.46 -40.01
C PRO A 276 16.60 -14.48 -39.87
N VAL A 277 15.37 -14.04 -40.12
CA VAL A 277 14.23 -14.95 -40.14
C VAL A 277 14.39 -15.96 -41.31
N SER A 278 14.47 -17.26 -40.98
CA SER A 278 14.42 -18.31 -41.96
C SER A 278 12.98 -18.54 -42.43
N ARG A 279 12.79 -18.58 -43.74
CA ARG A 279 11.49 -18.88 -44.38
C ARG A 279 11.33 -20.35 -44.75
N GLU A 280 12.45 -21.07 -44.75
CA GLU A 280 12.47 -22.50 -45.07
C GLU A 280 12.29 -23.33 -43.79
N PRO A 281 11.63 -24.50 -43.89
CA PRO A 281 11.56 -25.47 -42.82
C PRO A 281 12.96 -25.92 -42.40
N THR A 282 13.17 -26.16 -41.09
CA THR A 282 14.44 -26.72 -40.61
C THR A 282 14.66 -28.15 -41.13
N PRO A 283 15.88 -28.54 -41.52
CA PRO A 283 16.17 -29.86 -42.06
C PRO A 283 15.82 -31.00 -41.10
N ASP A 284 15.94 -30.78 -39.80
CA ASP A 284 15.67 -31.74 -38.74
C ASP A 284 14.22 -31.71 -38.25
N ARG A 285 13.32 -30.93 -38.91
CA ARG A 285 11.90 -30.75 -38.53
C ARG A 285 11.68 -30.14 -37.14
N SER A 286 12.68 -29.44 -36.60
CA SER A 286 12.59 -28.70 -35.33
C SER A 286 12.32 -27.23 -35.57
N TYR A 287 12.28 -26.44 -34.50
CA TYR A 287 12.26 -24.97 -34.56
C TYR A 287 13.67 -24.40 -34.38
N ASN A 288 13.98 -23.33 -35.11
CA ASN A 288 15.22 -22.56 -34.87
C ASN A 288 15.16 -21.97 -33.48
N ARG A 289 16.09 -22.38 -32.61
CA ARG A 289 16.27 -21.92 -31.25
C ARG A 289 17.73 -22.02 -30.85
N GLU A 290 18.12 -21.24 -29.86
CA GLU A 290 19.44 -21.30 -29.25
C GLU A 290 19.34 -21.20 -27.73
N GLU A 291 20.34 -21.66 -27.02
CA GLU A 291 20.50 -21.42 -25.60
C GLU A 291 20.95 -19.98 -25.41
N LEU A 292 20.29 -19.29 -24.45
CA LEU A 292 20.60 -17.90 -24.17
C LEU A 292 21.65 -17.80 -23.06
N PRO A 293 22.61 -16.84 -23.15
CA PRO A 293 23.62 -16.61 -22.13
C PRO A 293 23.02 -15.84 -20.94
N TRP A 294 22.27 -16.55 -20.09
CA TRP A 294 21.60 -15.96 -18.96
C TRP A 294 22.58 -15.46 -17.90
N VAL A 295 22.37 -14.24 -17.43
CA VAL A 295 22.88 -13.73 -16.16
C VAL A 295 21.78 -13.93 -15.12
N GLU A 296 22.09 -14.64 -14.03
CA GLU A 296 21.13 -14.90 -12.95
C GLU A 296 21.57 -14.24 -11.65
N GLU A 297 20.63 -13.61 -10.96
CA GLU A 297 20.84 -12.93 -9.68
C GLU A 297 19.72 -13.30 -8.71
N THR A 298 20.02 -13.28 -7.42
CA THR A 298 19.06 -13.55 -6.35
C THR A 298 19.18 -12.53 -5.23
N SER A 299 18.12 -12.36 -4.46
CA SER A 299 18.13 -11.58 -3.24
C SER A 299 17.32 -12.30 -2.18
N ASP A 300 17.99 -12.71 -1.11
CA ASP A 300 17.31 -13.16 0.10
C ASP A 300 16.95 -11.93 0.93
N LEU A 301 15.68 -11.82 1.25
CA LEU A 301 15.14 -10.71 2.01
C LEU A 301 14.83 -11.22 3.42
N SER A 302 15.34 -10.54 4.42
CA SER A 302 14.91 -10.80 5.79
C SER A 302 13.38 -10.56 5.86
N ARG A 303 12.67 -11.40 6.60
CA ARG A 303 11.30 -11.06 7.00
C ARG A 303 11.38 -9.76 7.79
N GLU A 304 11.27 -8.65 7.06
CA GLU A 304 11.15 -7.36 7.72
C GLU A 304 9.86 -7.38 8.53
N GLU A 305 10.00 -7.11 9.80
CA GLU A 305 8.85 -6.85 10.64
C GLU A 305 8.04 -5.71 10.02
N HIS A 306 6.73 -5.78 10.10
CA HIS A 306 5.84 -4.65 9.68
C HIS A 306 6.30 -3.31 10.25
N THR A 307 6.94 -3.34 11.42
CA THR A 307 7.55 -2.18 12.08
C THR A 307 8.60 -1.49 11.20
N ALA A 308 9.40 -2.23 10.41
CA ALA A 308 10.44 -1.63 9.57
C ALA A 308 9.85 -0.80 8.43
N SER A 309 8.84 -1.30 7.71
CA SER A 309 8.17 -0.55 6.65
C SER A 309 7.42 0.68 7.19
N ASN A 310 6.80 0.57 8.36
CA ASN A 310 6.17 1.70 9.03
C ASN A 310 7.20 2.75 9.48
N LYS A 311 8.36 2.35 10.01
CA LYS A 311 9.45 3.29 10.33
C LYS A 311 9.92 4.07 9.10
N ARG A 312 10.03 3.42 7.93
CA ARG A 312 10.38 4.10 6.67
C ARG A 312 9.30 5.10 6.25
N LEU A 313 8.02 4.72 6.33
CA LEU A 313 6.89 5.61 6.06
C LEU A 313 6.91 6.84 6.97
N TYR A 314 7.06 6.64 8.28
CA TYR A 314 7.14 7.74 9.24
C TYR A 314 8.42 8.57 9.07
N GLY A 315 9.55 7.96 8.72
CA GLY A 315 10.78 8.67 8.37
C GLY A 315 10.59 9.59 7.16
N ASP A 316 9.87 9.13 6.14
CA ASP A 316 9.51 9.93 4.98
C ASP A 316 8.58 11.09 5.37
N LEU A 317 7.54 10.81 6.16
CA LEU A 317 6.61 11.82 6.67
C LEU A 317 7.34 12.88 7.52
N HIS A 318 8.28 12.46 8.37
CA HIS A 318 9.09 13.39 9.18
C HIS A 318 9.89 14.36 8.30
N ARG A 319 10.58 13.83 7.25
CA ARG A 319 11.30 14.69 6.29
C ARG A 319 10.36 15.65 5.57
N GLY A 320 9.18 15.18 5.19
CA GLY A 320 8.15 16.02 4.57
C GLY A 320 7.71 17.16 5.49
N LEU A 321 7.41 16.85 6.74
CA LEU A 321 6.91 17.83 7.72
C LEU A 321 8.00 18.80 8.22
N ARG A 322 9.23 18.36 8.43
CA ARG A 322 10.31 19.20 8.98
C ARG A 322 11.15 19.87 7.89
N GLN A 323 11.39 19.21 6.76
CA GLN A 323 12.31 19.68 5.73
C GLN A 323 11.60 20.08 4.42
N GLY A 324 10.30 19.83 4.28
CA GLY A 324 9.55 20.09 3.06
C GLY A 324 9.90 19.13 1.91
N ALA A 325 10.47 17.97 2.24
CA ALA A 325 10.76 16.93 1.24
C ALA A 325 9.45 16.38 0.61
N PRO A 326 9.46 16.02 -0.67
CA PRO A 326 8.30 15.41 -1.31
C PRO A 326 7.99 14.07 -0.64
N LEU A 327 6.71 13.81 -0.38
CA LEU A 327 6.25 12.53 0.18
C LEU A 327 6.11 11.49 -0.94
N ALA A 328 6.58 10.28 -0.69
CA ALA A 328 6.33 9.16 -1.60
C ALA A 328 4.85 8.70 -1.58
N VAL A 329 4.17 8.86 -0.43
CA VAL A 329 2.74 8.60 -0.30
C VAL A 329 2.00 9.93 -0.28
N THR A 330 1.46 10.35 -1.42
CA THR A 330 0.66 11.57 -1.54
C THR A 330 -0.84 11.25 -1.48
N ALA A 331 -1.65 12.17 -0.97
CA ALA A 331 -3.10 12.02 -1.00
C ALA A 331 -3.65 11.84 -2.43
N ALA A 332 -3.04 12.48 -3.43
CA ALA A 332 -3.39 12.32 -4.83
C ALA A 332 -3.15 10.88 -5.32
N SER A 333 -2.00 10.26 -4.97
CA SER A 333 -1.72 8.87 -5.35
C SER A 333 -2.69 7.88 -4.68
N ILE A 334 -3.11 8.16 -3.44
CA ILE A 334 -4.11 7.34 -2.75
C ILE A 334 -5.50 7.52 -3.37
N ARG A 335 -5.88 8.75 -3.73
CA ARG A 335 -7.12 9.02 -4.46
C ARG A 335 -7.23 8.16 -5.72
N ARG A 336 -6.13 8.07 -6.47
CA ARG A 336 -6.05 7.24 -7.68
C ARG A 336 -6.28 5.76 -7.37
N GLN A 337 -5.71 5.26 -6.28
CA GLN A 337 -5.97 3.91 -5.79
C GLN A 337 -7.46 3.70 -5.45
N ILE A 338 -8.08 4.66 -4.74
CA ILE A 338 -9.51 4.59 -4.38
C ILE A 338 -10.38 4.56 -5.64
N ALA A 339 -10.04 5.33 -6.68
CA ALA A 339 -10.75 5.30 -7.96
C ALA A 339 -10.74 3.90 -8.59
N VAL A 340 -9.62 3.19 -8.52
CA VAL A 340 -9.54 1.80 -9.01
C VAL A 340 -10.37 0.86 -8.15
N LEU A 341 -10.33 0.99 -6.80
CA LEU A 341 -11.13 0.17 -5.89
C LEU A 341 -12.63 0.39 -6.12
N GLU A 342 -13.06 1.63 -6.31
CA GLU A 342 -14.46 1.97 -6.59
C GLU A 342 -14.89 1.38 -7.94
N ARG A 343 -14.04 1.53 -8.97
CA ARG A 343 -14.28 0.93 -10.29
C ARG A 343 -14.39 -0.59 -10.24
N CYS A 344 -13.60 -1.26 -9.43
CA CYS A 344 -13.72 -2.70 -9.20
C CYS A 344 -15.10 -3.08 -8.64
N ARG A 345 -15.58 -2.34 -7.64
CA ARG A 345 -16.91 -2.57 -7.04
C ARG A 345 -18.07 -2.34 -8.03
N GLU A 346 -17.93 -1.37 -8.92
CA GLU A 346 -18.93 -1.11 -9.97
C GLU A 346 -18.97 -2.24 -11.01
N LEU A 347 -17.79 -2.76 -11.41
CA LEU A 347 -17.67 -3.78 -12.46
C LEU A 347 -18.08 -5.18 -12.00
N SER A 348 -17.91 -5.48 -10.72
CA SER A 348 -18.16 -6.81 -10.15
C SER A 348 -18.80 -6.67 -8.76
N PRO A 349 -20.06 -6.29 -8.67
CA PRO A 349 -20.77 -6.26 -7.39
C PRO A 349 -20.95 -7.70 -6.86
N VAL A 350 -20.54 -7.92 -5.62
CA VAL A 350 -20.63 -9.22 -4.90
C VAL A 350 -21.75 -9.16 -3.88
#